data_159958706a668eff86e1aaa671515c3e
#
_entry.id   159958706a668eff86e1aaa671515c3e
#
_cell.length_a   1.000
_cell.length_b   1.000
_cell.length_c   1.000
_cell.angle_alpha   90.00
_cell.angle_beta   90.00
_cell.angle_gamma   90.00
#
_symmetry.space_group_name_H-M   'P 1'
#
loop_
_entity.id
_entity.type
_entity.pdbx_description
1 polymer ?
#
loop_
_entity_poly.entity_id
_entity_poly.type
_entity_poly.pdbx_seq_one_letter_code
_entity_poly.pdbx_strand_id
1 'polypeptide(L)'
;MNYLMNGLAALAFIVLFSQCAGKTDNQTSTTPAQVNAELSGMKIAYVEIDSLLAKYNFCIDLNEAMVKKSENVRMTLNQKATALNKEKQDFQKKYENGAFLSQDRAQQEYNRLAKMEQDLQELSNKL
;
A
#
# COMPACT_ATOMS: atom_id res chain seq x y z
N MET A 1 -2.55 16.68 43.17
CA MET A 1 -3.64 17.34 42.40
C MET A 1 -3.84 16.75 40.99
N ASN A 2 -2.91 15.92 40.51
CA ASN A 2 -2.99 15.35 39.14
C ASN A 2 -3.89 14.10 39.00
N TYR A 3 -4.17 13.40 40.10
CA TYR A 3 -5.00 12.17 40.08
C TYR A 3 -6.50 12.47 39.93
N LEU A 4 -6.96 13.63 40.40
CA LEU A 4 -8.35 14.06 40.24
C LEU A 4 -8.68 14.46 38.79
N MET A 5 -7.73 15.10 38.09
CA MET A 5 -7.91 15.47 36.67
C MET A 5 -7.88 14.25 35.73
N ASN A 6 -7.04 13.26 36.01
CA ASN A 6 -7.01 12.02 35.22
C ASN A 6 -8.26 11.15 35.45
N GLY A 7 -8.83 11.13 36.65
CA GLY A 7 -10.07 10.40 36.96
C GLY A 7 -11.28 11.01 36.25
N LEU A 8 -11.33 12.33 36.13
CA LEU A 8 -12.43 13.04 35.49
C LEU A 8 -12.40 12.86 33.95
N ALA A 9 -11.22 12.79 33.37
CA ALA A 9 -11.03 12.49 31.95
C ALA A 9 -11.43 11.05 31.57
N ALA A 10 -11.12 10.07 32.46
CA ALA A 10 -11.52 8.67 32.27
C ALA A 10 -13.04 8.48 32.36
N LEU A 11 -13.70 9.19 33.25
CA LEU A 11 -15.18 9.15 33.40
C LEU A 11 -15.88 9.75 32.17
N ALA A 12 -15.33 10.82 31.58
CA ALA A 12 -15.88 11.43 30.36
C ALA A 12 -15.80 10.48 29.15
N PHE A 13 -14.74 9.67 29.04
CA PHE A 13 -14.61 8.68 27.98
C PHE A 13 -15.61 7.52 28.07
N ILE A 14 -15.94 7.07 29.29
CA ILE A 14 -16.90 5.98 29.52
C ILE A 14 -18.32 6.41 29.12
N VAL A 15 -18.71 7.66 29.35
CA VAL A 15 -20.03 8.17 28.97
C VAL A 15 -20.20 8.30 27.45
N LEU A 16 -19.13 8.54 26.70
CA LEU A 16 -19.20 8.64 25.24
C LEU A 16 -19.38 7.28 24.54
N PHE A 17 -18.95 6.17 25.17
CA PHE A 17 -19.13 4.84 24.62
C PHE A 17 -20.46 4.18 24.97
N SER A 18 -21.23 4.71 25.94
CA SER A 18 -22.52 4.12 26.36
C SER A 18 -23.70 4.47 25.45
N GLN A 19 -23.52 5.29 24.42
CA GLN A 19 -24.62 5.71 23.57
C GLN A 19 -24.86 4.79 22.34
N CYS A 20 -24.10 3.70 22.19
CA CYS A 20 -24.33 2.71 21.14
C CYS A 20 -25.06 1.43 21.58
N ALA A 21 -25.72 1.43 22.75
CA ALA A 21 -26.66 0.37 23.10
C ALA A 21 -28.02 0.67 22.47
N GLY A 22 -28.12 0.43 21.16
CA GLY A 22 -29.39 0.42 20.45
C GLY A 22 -30.31 -0.65 21.01
N LYS A 23 -31.46 -0.23 21.40
CA LYS A 23 -32.64 -0.93 21.88
C LYS A 23 -32.91 -2.22 21.13
N THR A 24 -32.81 -3.33 21.85
CA THR A 24 -33.34 -4.62 21.39
C THR A 24 -34.82 -4.63 21.77
N ASP A 25 -35.68 -4.33 20.85
CA ASP A 25 -37.12 -4.57 21.02
C ASP A 25 -37.50 -5.84 20.27
N ASN A 26 -37.94 -6.81 21.07
CA ASN A 26 -38.90 -7.87 20.81
C ASN A 26 -39.10 -8.39 19.38
N GLN A 27 -38.71 -9.63 19.24
CA GLN A 27 -39.33 -10.55 18.28
C GLN A 27 -40.84 -10.54 18.38
N THR A 28 -41.49 -9.91 17.44
CA THR A 28 -42.84 -10.28 17.05
C THR A 28 -42.73 -10.83 15.65
N SER A 29 -42.94 -12.14 15.56
CA SER A 29 -43.12 -12.83 14.28
C SER A 29 -44.35 -12.25 13.59
N THR A 30 -44.12 -11.31 12.70
CA THR A 30 -45.09 -10.91 11.71
C THR A 30 -44.66 -11.51 10.38
N THR A 31 -45.43 -12.49 9.94
CA THR A 31 -45.62 -12.93 8.55
C THR A 31 -45.34 -11.75 7.61
N PRO A 32 -44.54 -11.93 6.54
CA PRO A 32 -44.39 -10.88 5.55
C PRO A 32 -45.78 -10.61 4.94
N ALA A 33 -46.39 -9.54 5.40
CA ALA A 33 -47.53 -8.99 4.67
C ALA A 33 -47.01 -8.68 3.25
N GLN A 34 -47.56 -9.37 2.29
CA GLN A 34 -47.44 -9.01 0.89
C GLN A 34 -47.92 -7.56 0.76
N VAL A 35 -47.01 -6.64 0.77
CA VAL A 35 -47.27 -5.28 0.33
C VAL A 35 -47.36 -5.37 -1.20
N ASN A 36 -48.52 -5.74 -1.68
CA ASN A 36 -48.93 -5.45 -3.07
C ASN A 36 -49.18 -3.94 -3.14
N ALA A 37 -48.12 -3.15 -2.94
CA ALA A 37 -48.10 -1.80 -3.42
C ALA A 37 -47.84 -1.91 -4.93
N GLU A 38 -48.92 -1.72 -5.70
CA GLU A 38 -48.83 -1.37 -7.12
C GLU A 38 -47.95 -0.09 -7.24
N LEU A 39 -46.64 -0.24 -7.19
CA LEU A 39 -45.69 0.76 -7.69
C LEU A 39 -45.65 0.63 -9.21
N SER A 40 -46.83 0.87 -9.80
CA SER A 40 -47.01 1.00 -11.24
C SER A 40 -46.17 2.17 -11.72
N GLY A 41 -44.97 1.87 -12.22
CA GLY A 41 -44.19 2.80 -13.02
C GLY A 41 -42.73 2.98 -12.70
N MET A 42 -42.23 2.64 -11.51
CA MET A 42 -40.84 2.85 -11.20
C MET A 42 -40.01 1.55 -11.41
N LYS A 43 -39.27 1.49 -12.51
CA LYS A 43 -38.32 0.41 -12.77
C LYS A 43 -37.04 0.71 -12.00
N ILE A 44 -36.80 0.00 -10.89
CA ILE A 44 -35.56 0.11 -10.11
C ILE A 44 -34.62 -0.98 -10.64
N ALA A 45 -33.44 -0.55 -11.08
CA ALA A 45 -32.34 -1.46 -11.41
C ALA A 45 -31.18 -1.17 -10.47
N TYR A 46 -30.47 -2.20 -10.06
CA TYR A 46 -29.21 -2.06 -9.34
C TYR A 46 -28.09 -2.65 -10.20
N VAL A 47 -26.90 -2.09 -10.02
CA VAL A 47 -25.70 -2.58 -10.69
C VAL A 47 -24.76 -3.09 -9.61
N GLU A 48 -24.38 -4.34 -9.72
CA GLU A 48 -23.36 -4.94 -8.89
C GLU A 48 -21.99 -4.48 -9.38
N ILE A 49 -21.37 -3.57 -8.64
CA ILE A 49 -20.13 -2.90 -9.05
C ILE A 49 -18.99 -3.89 -9.25
N ASP A 50 -18.85 -4.88 -8.38
CA ASP A 50 -17.80 -5.89 -8.46
C ASP A 50 -17.92 -6.72 -9.75
N SER A 51 -19.13 -7.14 -10.08
CA SER A 51 -19.42 -7.86 -11.34
C SER A 51 -19.21 -6.99 -12.57
N LEU A 52 -19.53 -5.70 -12.49
CA LEU A 52 -19.29 -4.75 -13.56
C LEU A 52 -17.78 -4.56 -13.79
N LEU A 53 -17.02 -4.32 -12.74
CA LEU A 53 -15.56 -4.13 -12.83
C LEU A 53 -14.84 -5.38 -13.34
N ALA A 54 -15.27 -6.57 -12.90
CA ALA A 54 -14.70 -7.84 -13.35
C ALA A 54 -14.96 -8.15 -14.83
N LYS A 55 -16.02 -7.60 -15.41
CA LYS A 55 -16.42 -7.83 -16.81
C LYS A 55 -16.12 -6.65 -17.74
N TYR A 56 -15.72 -5.51 -17.18
CA TYR A 56 -15.42 -4.34 -17.97
C TYR A 56 -14.01 -4.44 -18.57
N ASN A 57 -13.93 -4.63 -19.88
CA ASN A 57 -12.66 -4.86 -20.59
C ASN A 57 -11.59 -3.81 -20.28
N PHE A 58 -11.97 -2.55 -20.17
CA PHE A 58 -11.04 -1.49 -19.80
C PHE A 58 -10.40 -1.71 -18.41
N CYS A 59 -11.15 -2.19 -17.42
CA CYS A 59 -10.61 -2.50 -16.09
C CYS A 59 -9.67 -3.69 -16.15
N ILE A 60 -9.99 -4.69 -16.97
CA ILE A 60 -9.12 -5.86 -17.20
C ILE A 60 -7.81 -5.42 -17.84
N ASP A 61 -7.89 -4.65 -18.94
CA ASP A 61 -6.70 -4.15 -19.65
C ASP A 61 -5.84 -3.24 -18.77
N LEU A 62 -6.47 -2.38 -17.97
CA LEU A 62 -5.77 -1.51 -17.03
C LEU A 62 -5.06 -2.31 -15.94
N ASN A 63 -5.72 -3.31 -15.38
CA ASN A 63 -5.12 -4.19 -14.38
C ASN A 63 -3.94 -4.97 -14.95
N GLU A 64 -4.07 -5.54 -16.16
CA GLU A 64 -2.94 -6.20 -16.83
C GLU A 64 -1.77 -5.23 -17.09
N ALA A 65 -2.06 -4.01 -17.54
CA ALA A 65 -1.04 -3.01 -17.76
C ALA A 65 -0.32 -2.62 -16.45
N MET A 66 -1.07 -2.51 -15.35
CA MET A 66 -0.51 -2.23 -14.02
C MET A 66 0.38 -3.38 -13.53
N VAL A 67 -0.07 -4.62 -13.67
CA VAL A 67 0.73 -5.81 -13.31
C VAL A 67 2.02 -5.85 -14.11
N LYS A 68 1.95 -5.72 -15.44
CA LYS A 68 3.14 -5.68 -16.30
C LYS A 68 4.11 -4.55 -15.92
N LYS A 69 3.57 -3.37 -15.60
CA LYS A 69 4.39 -2.24 -15.15
C LYS A 69 5.08 -2.56 -13.82
N SER A 70 4.36 -3.12 -12.87
CA SER A 70 4.90 -3.52 -11.56
C SER A 70 6.01 -4.57 -11.70
N GLU A 71 5.81 -5.58 -12.55
CA GLU A 71 6.82 -6.60 -12.83
C GLU A 71 8.07 -6.00 -13.48
N ASN A 72 7.92 -5.12 -14.46
CA ASN A 72 9.04 -4.44 -15.13
C ASN A 72 9.83 -3.58 -14.14
N VAL A 73 9.14 -2.87 -13.25
CA VAL A 73 9.75 -2.09 -12.18
C VAL A 73 10.57 -2.98 -11.26
N ARG A 74 9.96 -4.05 -10.76
CA ARG A 74 10.62 -5.03 -9.88
C ARG A 74 11.86 -5.65 -10.53
N MET A 75 11.74 -6.02 -11.80
CA MET A 75 12.85 -6.58 -12.58
C MET A 75 13.98 -5.55 -12.72
N THR A 76 13.65 -4.31 -13.04
CA THR A 76 14.63 -3.22 -13.18
C THR A 76 15.37 -2.96 -11.85
N LEU A 77 14.65 -2.90 -10.73
CA LEU A 77 15.26 -2.75 -9.41
C LEU A 77 16.21 -3.91 -9.08
N ASN A 78 15.78 -5.14 -9.33
CA ASN A 78 16.61 -6.33 -9.09
C ASN A 78 17.87 -6.33 -9.94
N GLN A 79 17.77 -5.96 -11.22
CA GLN A 79 18.92 -5.87 -12.12
C GLN A 79 19.92 -4.81 -11.64
N LYS A 80 19.43 -3.62 -11.26
CA LYS A 80 20.29 -2.53 -10.76
C LYS A 80 20.94 -2.90 -9.42
N ALA A 81 20.20 -3.54 -8.51
CA ALA A 81 20.71 -4.01 -7.22
C ALA A 81 21.81 -5.08 -7.41
N THR A 82 21.59 -6.03 -8.32
CA THR A 82 22.56 -7.07 -8.65
C THR A 82 23.82 -6.47 -9.27
N ALA A 83 23.67 -5.53 -10.21
CA ALA A 83 24.80 -4.82 -10.81
C ALA A 83 25.60 -4.05 -9.76
N LEU A 84 24.95 -3.30 -8.89
CA LEU A 84 25.59 -2.57 -7.80
C LEU A 84 26.36 -3.50 -6.87
N ASN A 85 25.77 -4.61 -6.46
CA ASN A 85 26.43 -5.60 -5.61
C ASN A 85 27.70 -6.18 -6.26
N LYS A 86 27.62 -6.51 -7.57
CA LYS A 86 28.78 -6.97 -8.32
C LYS A 86 29.89 -5.92 -8.37
N GLU A 87 29.54 -4.68 -8.67
CA GLU A 87 30.53 -3.58 -8.72
C GLU A 87 31.15 -3.30 -7.35
N LYS A 88 30.39 -3.38 -6.26
CA LYS A 88 30.91 -3.29 -4.89
C LYS A 88 31.94 -4.40 -4.60
N GLN A 89 31.62 -5.64 -4.99
CA GLN A 89 32.54 -6.76 -4.82
C GLN A 89 33.84 -6.58 -5.66
N ASP A 90 33.70 -6.13 -6.90
CA ASP A 90 34.84 -5.86 -7.75
C ASP A 90 35.71 -4.72 -7.23
N PHE A 91 35.09 -3.66 -6.71
CA PHE A 91 35.78 -2.57 -6.03
C PHE A 91 36.58 -3.09 -4.83
N GLN A 92 35.95 -3.89 -3.97
CA GLN A 92 36.59 -4.45 -2.79
C GLN A 92 37.81 -5.30 -3.16
N LYS A 93 37.68 -6.20 -4.14
CA LYS A 93 38.79 -7.00 -4.65
C LYS A 93 39.95 -6.14 -5.20
N LYS A 94 39.63 -5.09 -5.96
CA LYS A 94 40.64 -4.15 -6.47
C LYS A 94 41.33 -3.40 -5.36
N TYR A 95 40.58 -3.00 -4.35
CA TYR A 95 41.11 -2.26 -3.19
C TYR A 95 42.07 -3.14 -2.35
N GLU A 96 41.63 -4.37 -2.03
CA GLU A 96 42.43 -5.34 -1.26
C GLU A 96 43.71 -5.76 -1.99
N ASN A 97 43.66 -5.88 -3.32
CA ASN A 97 44.78 -6.24 -4.15
C ASN A 97 45.71 -5.04 -4.54
N GLY A 98 45.40 -3.85 -4.06
CA GLY A 98 46.16 -2.65 -4.41
C GLY A 98 46.12 -2.33 -5.92
N ALA A 99 45.04 -2.76 -6.62
CA ALA A 99 44.94 -2.63 -8.07
C ALA A 99 44.57 -1.22 -8.55
N PHE A 100 44.35 -0.27 -7.65
CA PHE A 100 44.11 1.13 -8.01
C PHE A 100 45.41 1.84 -8.32
N LEU A 101 45.45 2.57 -9.43
CA LEU A 101 46.61 3.35 -9.87
C LEU A 101 46.95 4.51 -8.92
N SER A 102 45.98 5.00 -8.16
CA SER A 102 46.12 6.05 -7.16
C SER A 102 44.99 6.02 -6.15
N GLN A 103 45.19 6.62 -4.99
CA GLN A 103 44.17 6.78 -3.98
C GLN A 103 43.00 7.63 -4.48
N ASP A 104 43.26 8.63 -5.32
CA ASP A 104 42.21 9.46 -5.92
C ASP A 104 41.28 8.64 -6.80
N ARG A 105 41.79 7.67 -7.54
CA ARG A 105 40.99 6.77 -8.35
C ARG A 105 40.12 5.85 -7.52
N ALA A 106 40.64 5.34 -6.41
CA ALA A 106 39.84 4.55 -5.48
C ALA A 106 38.71 5.38 -4.87
N GLN A 107 38.99 6.63 -4.50
CA GLN A 107 38.00 7.55 -3.95
C GLN A 107 36.90 7.92 -4.97
N GLN A 108 37.28 8.17 -6.23
CA GLN A 108 36.33 8.43 -7.30
C GLN A 108 35.38 7.26 -7.52
N GLU A 109 35.93 6.04 -7.53
CA GLU A 109 35.12 4.82 -7.70
C GLU A 109 34.18 4.58 -6.52
N TYR A 110 34.67 4.81 -5.29
CA TYR A 110 33.85 4.75 -4.09
C TYR A 110 32.67 5.74 -4.16
N ASN A 111 32.93 6.99 -4.54
CA ASN A 111 31.90 8.01 -4.67
C ASN A 111 30.88 7.65 -5.77
N ARG A 112 31.33 7.03 -6.86
CA ARG A 112 30.46 6.52 -7.92
C ARG A 112 29.51 5.44 -7.40
N LEU A 113 30.03 4.48 -6.62
CA LEU A 113 29.23 3.42 -6.02
C LEU A 113 28.22 3.95 -5.02
N ALA A 114 28.63 4.92 -4.17
CA ALA A 114 27.73 5.59 -3.24
C ALA A 114 26.59 6.31 -3.95
N LYS A 115 26.88 6.96 -5.07
CA LYS A 115 25.84 7.59 -5.90
C LYS A 115 24.90 6.57 -6.52
N MET A 116 25.39 5.46 -7.02
CA MET A 116 24.55 4.39 -7.58
C MET A 116 23.63 3.79 -6.51
N GLU A 117 24.08 3.68 -5.28
CA GLU A 117 23.26 3.23 -4.15
C GLU A 117 22.16 4.24 -3.82
N GLN A 118 22.48 5.52 -3.81
CA GLN A 118 21.51 6.60 -3.60
C GLN A 118 20.46 6.62 -4.73
N ASP A 119 20.91 6.52 -5.99
CA ASP A 119 20.02 6.50 -7.16
C ASP A 119 19.06 5.28 -7.12
N LEU A 120 19.56 4.12 -6.67
CA LEU A 120 18.74 2.93 -6.49
C LEU A 120 17.68 3.11 -5.40
N GLN A 121 18.08 3.69 -4.28
CA GLN A 121 17.18 3.99 -3.16
C GLN A 121 16.10 5.01 -3.59
N GLU A 122 16.50 6.06 -4.30
CA GLU A 122 15.58 7.06 -4.82
C GLU A 122 14.58 6.45 -5.81
N LEU A 123 15.07 5.58 -6.70
CA LEU A 123 14.21 4.86 -7.63
C LEU A 123 13.21 3.96 -6.88
N SER A 124 13.65 3.26 -5.83
CA SER A 124 12.77 2.42 -5.00
C SER A 124 11.69 3.22 -4.28
N ASN A 125 12.00 4.44 -3.86
CA ASN A 125 11.05 5.31 -3.13
C ASN A 125 10.02 5.99 -4.06
N LYS A 126 10.31 6.07 -5.37
CA LYS A 126 9.41 6.68 -6.37
C LYS A 126 8.38 5.70 -6.94
N LEU A 127 8.47 4.45 -6.59
CA LEU A 127 7.67 3.36 -7.12
C LEU A 127 6.64 2.87 -6.11
#